data_1ec65ad5c5d2857211d50d2a0bd20dae
#
_entry.id   1ec65ad5c5d2857211d50d2a0bd20dae
#
_cell.length_a   1.000
_cell.length_b   1.000
_cell.length_c   1.000
_cell.angle_alpha   90.00
_cell.angle_beta   90.00
_cell.angle_gamma   90.00
#
_symmetry.space_group_name_H-M   'P 1'
#
loop_
_entity.id
_entity.type
_entity.pdbx_description
1 polymer ?
#
loop_
_entity_poly.entity_id
_entity_poly.type
_entity_poly.pdbx_seq_one_letter_code
_entity_poly.pdbx_strand_id
1 'polypeptide(L)'
;MLGRGILLLGLVWCSASLATAQSQDINDYVQNRLSDLRATVKQQAANQRELEKINKDFANSYRIKQMTARYKEPSRMRLESKLGVVNVVYIINGNYKHVSAGPIKHTDDISNAPGKRQSLMDFGILTPSFMKLVNAKFLRYDHEGGMRYPVFELTWANSDDTSKHIVWMDGKTRTVVKRQWYNQHGTLMATFYYKNPAEVAPGVWVPTRVEVYNAEGKLGGVTTYVDLHVNEGLPDSLFQF
;
A
#
# COMPACT_ATOMS: atom_id res chain seq x y z
N MET A 1 -59.46 -26.82 41.98
CA MET A 1 -58.10 -27.06 41.54
C MET A 1 -57.75 -25.94 40.57
N LEU A 2 -57.03 -24.92 41.04
CA LEU A 2 -56.61 -23.78 40.21
C LEU A 2 -55.21 -24.07 39.68
N GLY A 3 -55.05 -24.17 38.33
CA GLY A 3 -53.78 -24.27 37.66
C GLY A 3 -53.16 -22.87 37.44
N ARG A 4 -52.02 -22.63 38.06
CA ARG A 4 -51.20 -21.43 37.85
C ARG A 4 -50.34 -21.58 36.55
N GLY A 5 -50.66 -20.82 35.51
CA GLY A 5 -49.83 -20.67 34.36
C GLY A 5 -48.68 -19.70 34.65
N ILE A 6 -47.43 -20.17 34.50
CA ILE A 6 -46.22 -19.34 34.59
C ILE A 6 -45.95 -18.79 33.20
N LEU A 7 -46.07 -17.46 33.07
CA LEU A 7 -45.64 -16.72 31.85
C LEU A 7 -44.16 -16.48 31.93
N LEU A 8 -43.38 -17.19 31.11
CA LEU A 8 -41.92 -16.90 30.89
C LEU A 8 -41.78 -15.75 29.89
N LEU A 9 -41.45 -14.56 30.38
CA LEU A 9 -41.02 -13.45 29.55
C LEU A 9 -39.56 -13.71 29.11
N GLY A 10 -39.37 -14.10 27.86
CA GLY A 10 -38.06 -14.17 27.23
C GLY A 10 -37.52 -12.74 26.94
N LEU A 11 -36.50 -12.31 27.67
CA LEU A 11 -35.73 -11.11 27.38
C LEU A 11 -34.87 -11.39 26.15
N VAL A 12 -35.25 -10.84 24.99
CA VAL A 12 -34.41 -10.79 23.81
C VAL A 12 -33.37 -9.69 24.02
N TRP A 13 -32.13 -10.08 24.30
CA TRP A 13 -30.98 -9.16 24.29
C TRP A 13 -30.64 -8.84 22.86
N CYS A 14 -31.07 -7.69 22.35
CA CYS A 14 -30.51 -7.09 21.13
C CYS A 14 -29.11 -6.55 21.46
N SER A 15 -28.06 -7.32 21.15
CA SER A 15 -26.69 -6.84 21.15
C SER A 15 -26.56 -5.88 19.97
N ALA A 16 -26.77 -4.58 20.19
CA ALA A 16 -26.39 -3.54 19.27
C ALA A 16 -24.85 -3.56 19.17
N SER A 17 -24.32 -4.09 18.07
CA SER A 17 -22.93 -3.92 17.72
C SER A 17 -22.68 -2.43 17.53
N LEU A 18 -22.01 -1.79 18.50
CA LEU A 18 -21.49 -0.44 18.37
C LEU A 18 -20.49 -0.49 17.21
N ALA A 19 -20.93 -0.11 16.03
CA ALA A 19 -20.02 0.16 14.91
C ALA A 19 -19.13 1.33 15.39
N THR A 20 -17.89 1.04 15.74
CA THR A 20 -16.90 2.07 16.06
C THR A 20 -16.85 3.05 14.89
N ALA A 21 -17.15 4.33 15.16
CA ALA A 21 -17.08 5.37 14.14
C ALA A 21 -15.67 5.39 13.57
N GLN A 22 -15.54 5.20 12.26
CA GLN A 22 -14.26 5.26 11.58
C GLN A 22 -13.73 6.69 11.65
N SER A 23 -12.45 6.84 11.98
CA SER A 23 -11.80 8.14 12.15
C SER A 23 -11.72 8.93 10.84
N GLN A 24 -11.77 10.26 10.95
CA GLN A 24 -11.48 11.22 9.89
C GLN A 24 -10.02 11.72 9.95
N ASP A 25 -9.26 11.28 10.95
CA ASP A 25 -7.83 11.53 11.04
C ASP A 25 -7.05 10.37 10.41
N ILE A 26 -6.29 10.64 9.35
CA ILE A 26 -5.50 9.63 8.68
C ILE A 26 -4.40 9.02 9.56
N ASN A 27 -3.96 9.73 10.59
CA ASN A 27 -2.93 9.25 11.51
C ASN A 27 -3.38 8.01 12.30
N ASP A 28 -4.68 7.82 12.48
CA ASP A 28 -5.25 6.63 13.13
C ASP A 28 -5.05 5.35 12.29
N TYR A 29 -4.74 5.51 11.00
CA TYR A 29 -4.49 4.41 10.05
C TYR A 29 -3.01 4.16 9.78
N VAL A 30 -2.12 4.95 10.38
CA VAL A 30 -0.66 4.77 10.23
C VAL A 30 -0.19 3.58 11.06
N GLN A 31 0.60 2.69 10.45
CA GLN A 31 1.17 1.52 11.12
C GLN A 31 2.45 1.88 11.87
N ASN A 32 2.30 2.49 13.06
CA ASN A 32 3.41 2.96 13.89
C ASN A 32 4.26 1.82 14.52
N ARG A 33 3.76 0.57 14.49
CA ARG A 33 4.47 -0.60 15.03
C ARG A 33 5.35 -1.31 14.01
N LEU A 34 5.36 -0.85 12.76
CA LEU A 34 6.15 -1.42 11.69
C LEU A 34 7.47 -0.66 11.56
N SER A 35 8.58 -1.27 11.97
CA SER A 35 9.93 -0.71 11.85
C SER A 35 10.66 -1.18 10.60
N ASP A 36 10.45 -2.43 10.20
CA ASP A 36 10.98 -3.00 8.96
C ASP A 36 10.08 -4.11 8.43
N LEU A 37 10.22 -4.40 7.13
CA LEU A 37 9.49 -5.45 6.44
C LEU A 37 10.39 -6.11 5.39
N ARG A 38 10.32 -7.44 5.31
CA ARG A 38 10.84 -8.24 4.21
C ARG A 38 9.71 -9.06 3.60
N ALA A 39 9.65 -9.10 2.27
CA ALA A 39 8.63 -9.85 1.54
C ALA A 39 9.21 -10.41 0.24
N THR A 40 8.68 -11.53 -0.21
CA THR A 40 8.81 -11.99 -1.58
C THR A 40 7.60 -11.50 -2.38
N VAL A 41 7.86 -10.70 -3.40
CA VAL A 41 6.85 -10.14 -4.32
C VAL A 41 6.77 -11.04 -5.53
N LYS A 42 5.59 -11.60 -5.84
CA LYS A 42 5.37 -12.48 -6.99
C LYS A 42 4.32 -11.90 -7.93
N GLN A 43 4.68 -11.73 -9.20
CA GLN A 43 3.74 -11.40 -10.25
C GLN A 43 2.88 -12.62 -10.57
N GLN A 44 1.56 -12.49 -10.48
CA GLN A 44 0.59 -13.54 -10.79
C GLN A 44 -0.01 -13.38 -12.19
N ALA A 45 -0.23 -12.13 -12.60
CA ALA A 45 -0.73 -11.79 -13.93
C ALA A 45 -0.18 -10.44 -14.39
N ALA A 46 0.03 -10.30 -15.69
CA ALA A 46 0.37 -9.04 -16.34
C ALA A 46 -0.23 -9.00 -17.75
N ASN A 47 -0.99 -7.95 -18.00
CA ASN A 47 -1.41 -7.56 -19.33
C ASN A 47 -0.59 -6.31 -19.71
N GLN A 48 0.50 -6.51 -20.47
CA GLN A 48 1.44 -5.43 -20.81
C GLN A 48 0.73 -4.28 -21.55
N ARG A 49 -0.20 -4.59 -22.46
CA ARG A 49 -0.96 -3.57 -23.19
C ARG A 49 -1.74 -2.64 -22.26
N GLU A 50 -2.41 -3.20 -21.24
CA GLU A 50 -3.20 -2.41 -20.30
C GLU A 50 -2.31 -1.68 -19.28
N LEU A 51 -1.16 -2.27 -18.92
CA LEU A 51 -0.16 -1.62 -18.06
C LEU A 51 0.54 -0.45 -18.75
N GLU A 52 0.83 -0.55 -20.06
CA GLU A 52 1.45 0.53 -20.86
C GLU A 52 0.54 1.77 -20.96
N LYS A 53 -0.77 1.60 -20.90
CA LYS A 53 -1.72 2.73 -20.82
C LYS A 53 -1.59 3.52 -19.50
N ILE A 54 -1.12 2.88 -18.43
CA ILE A 54 -0.81 3.54 -17.16
C ILE A 54 0.50 4.33 -17.31
N ASN A 55 1.61 3.61 -17.56
CA ASN A 55 2.93 4.18 -17.74
C ASN A 55 3.89 3.09 -18.25
N LYS A 56 4.80 3.43 -19.17
CA LYS A 56 5.78 2.48 -19.73
C LYS A 56 6.72 1.88 -18.68
N ASP A 57 7.24 2.71 -17.77
CA ASP A 57 8.16 2.24 -16.74
C ASP A 57 7.44 1.32 -15.73
N PHE A 58 6.21 1.67 -15.40
CA PHE A 58 5.34 0.83 -14.57
C PHE A 58 5.07 -0.53 -15.24
N ALA A 59 4.75 -0.54 -16.54
CA ALA A 59 4.56 -1.77 -17.32
C ALA A 59 5.82 -2.63 -17.37
N ASN A 60 7.01 -2.01 -17.50
CA ASN A 60 8.29 -2.70 -17.48
C ASN A 60 8.56 -3.39 -16.14
N SER A 61 8.15 -2.81 -15.01
CA SER A 61 8.30 -3.44 -13.70
C SER A 61 7.56 -4.77 -13.60
N TYR A 62 6.44 -4.93 -14.31
CA TYR A 62 5.66 -6.16 -14.39
C TYR A 62 6.28 -7.25 -15.29
N ARG A 63 7.43 -7.02 -15.91
CA ARG A 63 8.24 -8.07 -16.56
C ARG A 63 9.03 -8.89 -15.55
N ILE A 64 9.21 -8.37 -14.35
CA ILE A 64 9.89 -9.03 -13.24
C ILE A 64 8.89 -9.99 -12.59
N LYS A 65 9.15 -11.30 -12.68
CA LYS A 65 8.25 -12.33 -12.16
C LYS A 65 8.28 -12.47 -10.65
N GLN A 66 9.46 -12.24 -10.06
CA GLN A 66 9.67 -12.31 -8.63
C GLN A 66 10.76 -11.35 -8.20
N MET A 67 10.58 -10.72 -7.04
CA MET A 67 11.58 -9.89 -6.39
C MET A 67 11.52 -10.06 -4.87
N THR A 68 12.62 -9.77 -4.19
CA THR A 68 12.66 -9.58 -2.75
C THR A 68 12.54 -8.09 -2.46
N ALA A 69 11.57 -7.71 -1.65
CA ALA A 69 11.41 -6.37 -1.13
C ALA A 69 11.86 -6.31 0.33
N ARG A 70 12.66 -5.30 0.68
CA ARG A 70 13.03 -4.97 2.05
C ARG A 70 12.75 -3.50 2.29
N TYR A 71 12.11 -3.22 3.39
CA TYR A 71 11.83 -1.86 3.84
C TYR A 71 12.33 -1.66 5.26
N LYS A 72 12.80 -0.46 5.58
CA LYS A 72 13.13 -0.06 6.95
C LYS A 72 12.82 1.42 7.17
N GLU A 73 12.18 1.74 8.27
CA GLU A 73 12.01 3.13 8.71
C GLU A 73 13.40 3.80 8.97
N PRO A 74 13.54 5.08 8.66
CA PRO A 74 12.64 5.93 7.92
C PRO A 74 12.86 5.79 6.39
N SER A 75 11.79 5.42 5.66
CA SER A 75 11.72 5.50 4.17
C SER A 75 12.87 4.85 3.39
N ARG A 76 13.47 3.77 3.89
CA ARG A 76 14.48 3.01 3.16
C ARG A 76 13.84 1.80 2.50
N MET A 77 14.09 1.62 1.20
CA MET A 77 13.54 0.50 0.42
C MET A 77 14.65 -0.13 -0.40
N ARG A 78 14.67 -1.46 -0.46
CA ARG A 78 15.51 -2.24 -1.36
C ARG A 78 14.68 -3.29 -2.06
N LEU A 79 14.71 -3.27 -3.39
CA LEU A 79 14.07 -4.28 -4.25
C LEU A 79 15.17 -5.02 -5.01
N GLU A 80 15.15 -6.34 -4.95
CA GLU A 80 16.13 -7.18 -5.63
C GLU A 80 15.43 -8.23 -6.48
N SER A 81 15.87 -8.36 -7.72
CA SER A 81 15.32 -9.31 -8.68
C SER A 81 16.40 -9.81 -9.63
N LYS A 82 16.03 -10.81 -10.43
CA LYS A 82 16.81 -11.27 -11.58
C LYS A 82 15.99 -11.10 -12.85
N LEU A 83 16.60 -10.52 -13.87
CA LEU A 83 16.07 -10.48 -15.22
C LEU A 83 17.01 -11.32 -16.12
N GLY A 84 16.62 -12.58 -16.35
CA GLY A 84 17.52 -13.59 -16.91
C GLY A 84 18.73 -13.81 -15.98
N VAL A 85 19.93 -13.56 -16.47
CA VAL A 85 21.18 -13.69 -15.71
C VAL A 85 21.58 -12.40 -14.99
N VAL A 86 20.90 -11.29 -15.25
CA VAL A 86 21.23 -9.96 -14.72
C VAL A 86 20.55 -9.75 -13.37
N ASN A 87 21.32 -9.43 -12.33
CA ASN A 87 20.78 -8.95 -11.07
C ASN A 87 20.35 -7.50 -11.24
N VAL A 88 19.12 -7.20 -10.81
CA VAL A 88 18.56 -5.85 -10.77
C VAL A 88 18.33 -5.48 -9.30
N VAL A 89 18.93 -4.39 -8.89
CA VAL A 89 18.78 -3.84 -7.53
C VAL A 89 18.28 -2.41 -7.64
N TYR A 90 17.27 -2.10 -6.86
CA TYR A 90 16.69 -0.80 -6.70
C TYR A 90 16.73 -0.42 -5.23
N ILE A 91 17.32 0.72 -4.89
CA ILE A 91 17.44 1.20 -3.50
C ILE A 91 16.92 2.64 -3.42
N ILE A 92 16.09 2.88 -2.41
CA ILE A 92 15.79 4.21 -1.88
C ILE A 92 16.49 4.34 -0.54
N ASN A 93 17.29 5.39 -0.38
CA ASN A 93 17.89 5.77 0.90
C ASN A 93 17.91 7.30 1.01
N GLY A 94 17.15 7.83 1.95
CA GLY A 94 16.94 9.27 2.05
C GLY A 94 16.33 9.84 0.77
N ASN A 95 16.96 10.85 0.19
CA ASN A 95 16.52 11.49 -1.05
C ASN A 95 17.13 10.89 -2.31
N TYR A 96 17.85 9.77 -2.20
CA TYR A 96 18.51 9.16 -3.33
C TYR A 96 17.82 7.86 -3.75
N LYS A 97 17.68 7.72 -5.05
CA LYS A 97 17.23 6.51 -5.74
C LYS A 97 18.41 5.93 -6.51
N HIS A 98 18.83 4.73 -6.18
CA HIS A 98 19.87 3.99 -6.89
C HIS A 98 19.26 2.79 -7.61
N VAL A 99 19.64 2.62 -8.87
CA VAL A 99 19.27 1.46 -9.70
C VAL A 99 20.53 0.86 -10.27
N SER A 100 20.71 -0.45 -10.13
CA SER A 100 21.77 -1.19 -10.80
C SER A 100 21.22 -2.40 -11.55
N ALA A 101 21.72 -2.64 -12.76
CA ALA A 101 21.39 -3.78 -13.59
C ALA A 101 22.67 -4.24 -14.33
N GLY A 102 23.32 -5.29 -13.81
CA GLY A 102 24.65 -5.70 -14.29
C GLY A 102 25.68 -4.58 -14.17
N PRO A 103 26.33 -4.16 -15.29
CA PRO A 103 27.31 -3.08 -15.25
C PRO A 103 26.70 -1.68 -15.17
N ILE A 104 25.41 -1.54 -15.44
CA ILE A 104 24.72 -0.24 -15.46
C ILE A 104 24.36 0.13 -14.03
N LYS A 105 24.80 1.32 -13.61
CA LYS A 105 24.44 1.92 -12.32
C LYS A 105 24.01 3.35 -12.52
N HIS A 106 22.95 3.75 -11.87
CA HIS A 106 22.43 5.11 -11.91
C HIS A 106 21.93 5.53 -10.54
N THR A 107 22.21 6.77 -10.16
CA THR A 107 21.73 7.36 -8.91
C THR A 107 21.09 8.71 -9.21
N ASP A 108 19.85 8.88 -8.79
CA ASP A 108 19.08 10.12 -8.91
C ASP A 108 18.87 10.75 -7.52
N ASP A 109 18.98 12.06 -7.45
CA ASP A 109 18.35 12.83 -6.35
C ASP A 109 16.87 13.01 -6.66
N ILE A 110 16.03 12.52 -5.77
CA ILE A 110 14.56 12.58 -5.87
C ILE A 110 13.95 13.50 -4.82
N SER A 111 14.72 14.41 -4.23
CA SER A 111 14.24 15.38 -3.24
C SER A 111 13.07 16.21 -3.78
N ASN A 112 13.16 16.66 -5.03
CA ASN A 112 12.14 17.45 -5.73
C ASN A 112 11.14 16.60 -6.55
N ALA A 113 11.21 15.27 -6.44
CA ALA A 113 10.34 14.36 -7.18
C ALA A 113 9.82 13.22 -6.27
N PRO A 114 9.07 13.55 -5.19
CA PRO A 114 8.64 12.57 -4.20
C PRO A 114 7.76 11.47 -4.80
N GLY A 115 7.02 11.75 -5.87
CA GLY A 115 6.21 10.77 -6.61
C GLY A 115 7.02 9.65 -7.28
N LYS A 116 8.34 9.82 -7.45
CA LYS A 116 9.24 8.77 -7.96
C LYS A 116 9.73 7.79 -6.89
N ARG A 117 9.36 8.01 -5.64
CA ARG A 117 9.77 7.19 -4.50
C ARG A 117 8.85 5.96 -4.35
N GLN A 118 9.42 4.77 -4.36
CA GLN A 118 8.74 3.58 -3.86
C GLN A 118 8.69 3.62 -2.34
N SER A 119 7.52 3.23 -1.81
CA SER A 119 7.26 3.23 -0.37
C SER A 119 6.34 2.07 0.01
N LEU A 120 6.08 1.87 1.30
CA LEU A 120 5.10 0.88 1.74
C LEU A 120 3.64 1.24 1.36
N MET A 121 3.36 2.47 0.89
CA MET A 121 2.07 2.78 0.29
C MET A 121 1.80 1.91 -0.95
N ASP A 122 2.84 1.48 -1.67
CA ASP A 122 2.69 0.56 -2.80
C ASP A 122 2.29 -0.87 -2.35
N PHE A 123 2.49 -1.18 -1.08
CA PHE A 123 2.00 -2.39 -0.40
C PHE A 123 0.65 -2.18 0.31
N GLY A 124 0.08 -0.98 0.23
CA GLY A 124 -1.15 -0.63 0.93
C GLY A 124 -0.97 -0.28 2.40
N ILE A 125 0.21 0.20 2.78
CA ILE A 125 0.56 0.54 4.17
C ILE A 125 1.02 1.99 4.24
N LEU A 126 0.44 2.76 5.17
CA LEU A 126 0.92 4.09 5.53
C LEU A 126 1.89 3.99 6.71
N THR A 127 3.04 4.64 6.61
CA THR A 127 4.08 4.65 7.65
C THR A 127 4.35 6.06 8.16
N PRO A 128 4.93 6.22 9.37
CA PRO A 128 5.26 7.55 9.90
C PRO A 128 6.16 8.37 8.98
N SER A 129 7.14 7.74 8.33
CA SER A 129 8.03 8.45 7.40
C SER A 129 7.35 8.84 6.10
N PHE A 130 6.43 8.01 5.58
CA PHE A 130 5.63 8.37 4.40
C PHE A 130 4.73 9.57 4.68
N MET A 131 4.09 9.62 5.88
CA MET A 131 3.21 10.73 6.25
C MET A 131 3.92 12.08 6.34
N LYS A 132 5.25 12.11 6.53
CA LYS A 132 6.04 13.36 6.47
C LYS A 132 6.21 13.90 5.05
N LEU A 133 5.94 13.11 4.04
CA LEU A 133 6.09 13.47 2.63
C LEU A 133 4.77 13.96 2.01
N VAL A 134 3.65 13.83 2.70
CA VAL A 134 2.33 14.13 2.16
C VAL A 134 1.50 15.01 3.08
N ASN A 135 0.62 15.82 2.47
CA ASN A 135 -0.52 16.42 3.15
C ASN A 135 -1.72 15.51 2.94
N ALA A 136 -2.47 15.24 4.00
CA ALA A 136 -3.66 14.41 3.94
C ALA A 136 -4.91 15.24 4.26
N LYS A 137 -5.97 15.01 3.47
CA LYS A 137 -7.28 15.68 3.65
C LYS A 137 -8.38 14.62 3.63
N PHE A 138 -9.19 14.56 4.69
CA PHE A 138 -10.41 13.77 4.66
C PHE A 138 -11.38 14.34 3.62
N LEU A 139 -11.94 13.47 2.77
CA LEU A 139 -12.88 13.87 1.74
C LEU A 139 -14.32 13.47 2.11
N ARG A 140 -14.53 12.20 2.41
CA ARG A 140 -15.85 11.60 2.65
C ARG A 140 -15.73 10.18 3.18
N TYR A 141 -16.85 9.61 3.53
CA TYR A 141 -17.01 8.16 3.62
C TYR A 141 -17.57 7.62 2.30
N ASP A 142 -17.09 6.45 1.88
CA ASP A 142 -17.51 5.79 0.65
C ASP A 142 -17.70 4.29 0.88
N HIS A 143 -18.38 3.60 -0.03
CA HIS A 143 -18.61 2.16 0.04
C HIS A 143 -17.80 1.45 -1.03
N GLU A 144 -17.06 0.41 -0.61
CA GLU A 144 -16.33 -0.48 -1.51
C GLU A 144 -16.59 -1.91 -1.04
N GLY A 145 -17.06 -2.79 -1.95
CA GLY A 145 -17.40 -4.16 -1.61
C GLY A 145 -18.43 -4.32 -0.49
N GLY A 146 -19.38 -3.36 -0.36
CA GLY A 146 -20.41 -3.36 0.68
C GLY A 146 -19.96 -2.84 2.06
N MET A 147 -18.67 -2.54 2.23
CA MET A 147 -18.12 -1.97 3.47
C MET A 147 -17.93 -0.46 3.30
N ARG A 148 -18.13 0.28 4.41
CA ARG A 148 -17.93 1.73 4.46
C ARG A 148 -16.49 2.04 4.87
N TYR A 149 -15.81 2.95 4.14
CA TYR A 149 -14.42 3.36 4.37
C TYR A 149 -14.29 4.88 4.37
N PRO A 150 -13.46 5.49 5.24
CA PRO A 150 -13.04 6.87 5.09
C PRO A 150 -12.10 7.00 3.90
N VAL A 151 -12.26 8.09 3.18
CA VAL A 151 -11.51 8.40 1.96
C VAL A 151 -10.71 9.67 2.19
N PHE A 152 -9.42 9.60 1.86
CA PHE A 152 -8.50 10.71 2.00
C PHE A 152 -7.85 11.04 0.67
N GLU A 153 -7.59 12.32 0.44
CA GLU A 153 -6.69 12.82 -0.59
C GLU A 153 -5.30 13.00 0.01
N LEU A 154 -4.29 12.47 -0.67
CA LEU A 154 -2.87 12.64 -0.33
C LEU A 154 -2.20 13.42 -1.44
N THR A 155 -1.61 14.56 -1.12
CA THR A 155 -0.80 15.41 -2.01
C THR A 155 0.61 15.54 -1.47
N TRP A 156 1.59 15.77 -2.34
CA TRP A 156 2.98 15.90 -1.89
C TRP A 156 3.21 17.18 -1.09
N ALA A 157 3.82 17.07 0.07
CA ALA A 157 4.22 18.19 0.88
C ALA A 157 5.53 18.79 0.33
N ASN A 158 5.64 20.12 0.36
CA ASN A 158 6.86 20.85 -0.01
C ASN A 158 7.41 20.47 -1.40
N SER A 159 6.53 20.30 -2.39
CA SER A 159 6.89 19.89 -3.75
C SER A 159 5.98 20.56 -4.77
N ASP A 160 6.53 20.81 -5.96
CA ASP A 160 5.78 21.28 -7.13
C ASP A 160 5.06 20.13 -7.87
N ASP A 161 5.22 18.89 -7.38
CA ASP A 161 4.52 17.72 -7.92
C ASP A 161 3.04 17.78 -7.50
N THR A 162 2.17 18.11 -8.45
CA THR A 162 0.72 18.19 -8.25
C THR A 162 0.00 16.86 -8.43
N SER A 163 0.73 15.77 -8.66
CA SER A 163 0.16 14.42 -8.65
C SER A 163 -0.38 14.07 -7.27
N LYS A 164 -1.41 13.23 -7.22
CA LYS A 164 -2.08 12.90 -5.97
C LYS A 164 -2.60 11.48 -5.91
N HIS A 165 -2.88 11.05 -4.72
CA HIS A 165 -3.56 9.78 -4.46
C HIS A 165 -4.86 10.00 -3.70
N ILE A 166 -5.90 9.22 -4.06
CA ILE A 166 -7.11 9.08 -3.24
C ILE A 166 -7.06 7.68 -2.65
N VAL A 167 -7.18 7.58 -1.32
CA VAL A 167 -7.04 6.31 -0.60
C VAL A 167 -8.27 6.02 0.27
N TRP A 168 -8.73 4.78 0.26
CA TRP A 168 -9.77 4.23 1.12
C TRP A 168 -9.10 3.41 2.21
N MET A 169 -9.36 3.71 3.48
CA MET A 169 -8.67 3.10 4.61
C MET A 169 -9.55 2.13 5.38
N ASP A 170 -9.03 0.97 5.72
CA ASP A 170 -9.70 0.02 6.63
C ASP A 170 -9.33 0.33 8.08
N GLY A 171 -10.35 0.59 8.91
CA GLY A 171 -10.14 0.96 10.32
C GLY A 171 -9.66 -0.19 11.21
N LYS A 172 -9.95 -1.44 10.84
CA LYS A 172 -9.56 -2.62 11.61
C LYS A 172 -8.10 -2.99 11.34
N THR A 173 -7.73 -3.09 10.06
CA THR A 173 -6.40 -3.53 9.63
C THR A 173 -5.43 -2.37 9.47
N ARG A 174 -5.90 -1.11 9.44
CA ARG A 174 -5.12 0.09 9.16
C ARG A 174 -4.36 -0.01 7.82
N THR A 175 -4.99 -0.66 6.84
CA THR A 175 -4.44 -0.80 5.49
C THR A 175 -5.27 -0.01 4.49
N VAL A 176 -4.65 0.36 3.39
CA VAL A 176 -5.34 0.85 2.20
C VAL A 176 -6.10 -0.33 1.58
N VAL A 177 -7.38 -0.16 1.28
CA VAL A 177 -8.18 -1.15 0.53
C VAL A 177 -8.26 -0.81 -0.94
N LYS A 178 -8.22 0.49 -1.25
CA LYS A 178 -8.25 1.02 -2.62
C LYS A 178 -7.42 2.28 -2.69
N ARG A 179 -6.68 2.45 -3.78
CA ARG A 179 -5.94 3.68 -4.10
C ARG A 179 -6.18 4.04 -5.55
N GLN A 180 -6.45 5.32 -5.81
CA GLN A 180 -6.43 5.91 -7.14
C GLN A 180 -5.22 6.83 -7.26
N TRP A 181 -4.48 6.71 -8.35
CA TRP A 181 -3.36 7.58 -8.67
C TRP A 181 -3.75 8.53 -9.80
N TYR A 182 -3.57 9.81 -9.54
CA TYR A 182 -3.78 10.90 -10.49
C TYR A 182 -2.43 11.55 -10.82
N ASN A 183 -2.19 11.80 -12.11
CA ASN A 183 -0.98 12.51 -12.55
C ASN A 183 -1.07 14.02 -12.26
N GLN A 184 -0.03 14.76 -12.63
CA GLN A 184 0.06 16.22 -12.42
C GLN A 184 -1.01 17.03 -13.15
N HIS A 185 -1.66 16.46 -14.18
CA HIS A 185 -2.77 17.08 -14.91
C HIS A 185 -4.14 16.71 -14.33
N GLY A 186 -4.19 16.01 -13.20
CA GLY A 186 -5.43 15.56 -12.58
C GLY A 186 -6.10 14.39 -13.32
N THR A 187 -5.39 13.71 -14.24
CA THR A 187 -5.91 12.55 -14.96
C THR A 187 -5.70 11.28 -14.12
N LEU A 188 -6.75 10.47 -13.98
CA LEU A 188 -6.65 9.15 -13.35
C LEU A 188 -5.75 8.27 -14.22
N MET A 189 -4.70 7.72 -13.61
CA MET A 189 -3.76 6.82 -14.27
C MET A 189 -4.04 5.35 -13.95
N ALA A 190 -4.26 5.05 -12.67
CA ALA A 190 -4.47 3.69 -12.20
C ALA A 190 -5.34 3.64 -10.94
N THR A 191 -6.03 2.50 -10.77
CA THR A 191 -6.68 2.11 -9.53
C THR A 191 -6.05 0.82 -9.02
N PHE A 192 -5.66 0.83 -7.74
CA PHE A 192 -5.07 -0.31 -7.05
C PHE A 192 -6.06 -0.82 -6.01
N TYR A 193 -6.31 -2.12 -5.98
CA TYR A 193 -7.06 -2.78 -4.93
C TYR A 193 -6.13 -3.67 -4.11
N TYR A 194 -6.10 -3.43 -2.81
CA TYR A 194 -5.30 -4.15 -1.83
C TYR A 194 -6.19 -5.15 -1.12
N LYS A 195 -5.87 -6.42 -1.21
CA LYS A 195 -6.74 -7.53 -0.80
C LYS A 195 -6.03 -8.47 0.16
N ASN A 196 -6.85 -9.27 0.85
CA ASN A 196 -6.41 -10.35 1.73
C ASN A 196 -5.39 -9.87 2.77
N PRO A 197 -5.73 -8.87 3.61
CA PRO A 197 -4.82 -8.42 4.67
C PRO A 197 -4.57 -9.55 5.67
N ALA A 198 -3.29 -9.79 5.97
CA ALA A 198 -2.84 -10.76 6.98
C ALA A 198 -2.21 -10.02 8.16
N GLU A 199 -2.50 -10.47 9.38
CA GLU A 199 -1.77 -10.01 10.55
C GLU A 199 -0.44 -10.77 10.63
N VAL A 200 0.67 -10.04 10.42
CA VAL A 200 2.02 -10.62 10.33
C VAL A 200 2.81 -10.48 11.64
N ALA A 201 2.36 -9.60 12.51
CA ALA A 201 2.76 -9.46 13.91
C ALA A 201 1.62 -8.77 14.68
N PRO A 202 1.58 -8.82 16.01
CA PRO A 202 0.50 -8.22 16.80
C PRO A 202 0.22 -6.76 16.44
N GLY A 203 -0.93 -6.52 15.79
CA GLY A 203 -1.38 -5.21 15.33
C GLY A 203 -0.66 -4.67 14.08
N VAL A 204 0.12 -5.50 13.37
CA VAL A 204 0.76 -5.16 12.09
C VAL A 204 0.10 -5.97 10.97
N TRP A 205 -0.58 -5.29 10.08
CA TRP A 205 -1.34 -5.89 8.99
C TRP A 205 -0.72 -5.54 7.64
N VAL A 206 -0.63 -6.52 6.75
CA VAL A 206 -0.10 -6.35 5.39
C VAL A 206 -1.08 -6.95 4.38
N PRO A 207 -1.56 -6.19 3.39
CA PRO A 207 -2.26 -6.76 2.24
C PRO A 207 -1.36 -7.77 1.53
N THR A 208 -1.89 -8.95 1.21
CA THR A 208 -1.09 -10.01 0.55
C THR A 208 -1.31 -10.08 -0.95
N ARG A 209 -2.24 -9.30 -1.49
CA ARG A 209 -2.56 -9.24 -2.91
C ARG A 209 -2.87 -7.82 -3.35
N VAL A 210 -2.31 -7.41 -4.49
CA VAL A 210 -2.62 -6.14 -5.15
C VAL A 210 -3.06 -6.40 -6.58
N GLU A 211 -4.16 -5.78 -6.97
CA GLU A 211 -4.67 -5.76 -8.34
C GLU A 211 -4.61 -4.34 -8.87
N VAL A 212 -4.09 -4.17 -10.07
CA VAL A 212 -3.90 -2.88 -10.73
C VAL A 212 -4.79 -2.79 -11.96
N TYR A 213 -5.58 -1.75 -12.02
CA TYR A 213 -6.45 -1.43 -13.15
C TYR A 213 -6.02 -0.10 -13.77
N ASN A 214 -6.07 0.00 -15.09
CA ASN A 214 -5.85 1.27 -15.78
C ASN A 214 -7.05 2.22 -15.63
N ALA A 215 -6.97 3.41 -16.21
CA ALA A 215 -8.03 4.41 -16.14
C ALA A 215 -9.37 3.97 -16.81
N GLU A 216 -9.32 3.01 -17.73
CA GLU A 216 -10.51 2.42 -18.37
C GLU A 216 -11.14 1.30 -17.53
N GLY A 217 -10.60 1.00 -16.33
CA GLY A 217 -11.07 -0.09 -15.48
C GLY A 217 -10.67 -1.48 -15.98
N LYS A 218 -9.65 -1.60 -16.85
CA LYS A 218 -9.14 -2.89 -17.32
C LYS A 218 -8.01 -3.37 -16.43
N LEU A 219 -8.07 -4.65 -16.05
CA LEU A 219 -7.03 -5.29 -15.23
C LEU A 219 -5.70 -5.31 -15.99
N GLY A 220 -4.70 -4.62 -15.45
CA GLY A 220 -3.33 -4.58 -15.93
C GLY A 220 -2.44 -5.63 -15.28
N GLY A 221 -2.52 -5.78 -13.96
CA GLY A 221 -1.63 -6.68 -13.25
C GLY A 221 -2.14 -7.17 -11.92
N VAL A 222 -1.59 -8.30 -11.47
CA VAL A 222 -1.84 -8.89 -10.15
C VAL A 222 -0.51 -9.28 -9.53
N THR A 223 -0.30 -8.84 -8.30
CA THR A 223 0.89 -9.15 -7.51
C THR A 223 0.46 -9.76 -6.17
N THR A 224 1.22 -10.73 -5.68
CA THR A 224 1.06 -11.29 -4.32
C THR A 224 2.33 -11.10 -3.51
N TYR A 225 2.16 -10.93 -2.21
CA TYR A 225 3.23 -10.85 -1.23
C TYR A 225 3.21 -12.10 -0.36
N VAL A 226 4.34 -12.79 -0.31
CA VAL A 226 4.55 -14.01 0.48
C VAL A 226 5.83 -13.91 1.28
N ASP A 227 6.07 -14.84 2.18
CA ASP A 227 7.26 -14.86 3.06
C ASP A 227 7.43 -13.52 3.78
N LEU A 228 6.31 -13.03 4.35
CA LEU A 228 6.22 -11.76 5.04
C LEU A 228 6.85 -11.86 6.42
N HIS A 229 7.86 -11.03 6.66
CA HIS A 229 8.52 -10.90 7.95
C HIS A 229 8.60 -9.42 8.30
N VAL A 230 8.32 -9.07 9.55
CA VAL A 230 8.34 -7.68 10.03
C VAL A 230 9.12 -7.58 11.34
N ASN A 231 9.74 -6.42 11.55
CA ASN A 231 10.42 -6.08 12.80
C ASN A 231 11.57 -7.04 13.15
N GLU A 232 12.29 -7.54 12.11
CA GLU A 232 13.44 -8.43 12.26
C GLU A 232 14.75 -7.68 12.55
N GLY A 233 14.75 -6.34 12.52
CA GLY A 233 15.95 -5.54 12.74
C GLY A 233 16.89 -5.53 11.54
N LEU A 234 16.37 -5.31 10.34
CA LEU A 234 17.18 -5.27 9.12
C LEU A 234 18.38 -4.32 9.25
N PRO A 235 19.62 -4.75 8.90
CA PRO A 235 20.79 -3.91 9.03
C PRO A 235 20.78 -2.76 8.00
N ASP A 236 21.31 -1.60 8.41
CA ASP A 236 21.36 -0.39 7.57
C ASP A 236 22.22 -0.57 6.33
N SER A 237 23.25 -1.46 6.38
CA SER A 237 24.12 -1.79 5.25
C SER A 237 23.36 -2.33 4.03
N LEU A 238 22.19 -2.92 4.21
CA LEU A 238 21.34 -3.37 3.09
C LEU A 238 20.88 -2.22 2.19
N PHE A 239 20.83 -1.00 2.70
CA PHE A 239 20.29 0.16 1.99
C PHE A 239 21.38 1.12 1.50
N GLN A 240 22.66 0.71 1.57
CA GLN A 240 23.81 1.44 1.01
C GLN A 240 24.03 1.06 -0.46
N PHE A 241 24.65 1.97 -1.24
CA PHE A 241 24.97 1.80 -2.67
C PHE A 241 26.25 2.54 -3.06
#